data_b03c9d0eaf21f2ddf44362f2a14e9c7b
#
_entry.id   b03c9d0eaf21f2ddf44362f2a14e9c7b
#
_cell.length_a   1.000
_cell.length_b   1.000
_cell.length_c   1.000
_cell.angle_alpha   90.00
_cell.angle_beta   90.00
_cell.angle_gamma   90.00
#
_symmetry.space_group_name_H-M   'P 1'
#
loop_
_entity.id
_entity.type
_entity.pdbx_description
1 polymer ?
#
loop_
_entity_poly.entity_id
_entity_poly.type
_entity_poly.pdbx_seq_one_letter_code
_entity_poly.pdbx_strand_id
1 'polypeptide(L)'
;MKPAELAKALGYTILTTCDAAKEIKGGYTSDLLSDVMGNASEESILITIQAHKNTIAVASLKDFPAIVICNDRAIPEDMIKTADEEGIVLMCTKDNQFEASVKIADLLGISPSSG
;
A
#
# COMPACT_ATOMS: atom_id res chain seq x y z
N MET A 1 -11.31 4.84 4.38
CA MET A 1 -11.65 3.85 3.32
C MET A 1 -10.95 2.54 3.59
N LYS A 2 -11.64 1.44 3.50
CA LYS A 2 -11.05 0.12 3.70
C LYS A 2 -10.22 -0.28 2.47
N PRO A 3 -9.16 -1.09 2.64
CA PRO A 3 -8.34 -1.54 1.51
C PRO A 3 -9.13 -2.25 0.40
N ALA A 4 -10.12 -3.07 0.76
CA ALA A 4 -10.93 -3.78 -0.23
C ALA A 4 -11.78 -2.81 -1.08
N GLU A 5 -12.27 -1.75 -0.48
CA GLU A 5 -13.03 -0.71 -1.18
C GLU A 5 -12.14 0.03 -2.18
N LEU A 6 -10.94 0.38 -1.76
CA LEU A 6 -9.97 1.06 -2.62
C LEU A 6 -9.59 0.19 -3.81
N ALA A 7 -9.25 -1.06 -3.55
CA ALA A 7 -8.86 -1.98 -4.62
C ALA A 7 -9.99 -2.16 -5.64
N LYS A 8 -11.23 -2.30 -5.16
CA LYS A 8 -12.39 -2.44 -6.04
C LYS A 8 -12.60 -1.19 -6.89
N ALA A 9 -12.52 -0.02 -6.27
CA ALA A 9 -12.72 1.25 -6.96
C ALA A 9 -11.70 1.48 -8.07
N LEU A 10 -10.45 1.07 -7.85
CA LEU A 10 -9.35 1.28 -8.80
C LEU A 10 -9.09 0.10 -9.72
N GLY A 11 -9.75 -1.03 -9.49
CA GLY A 11 -9.52 -2.25 -10.27
C GLY A 11 -8.18 -2.92 -9.95
N TYR A 12 -7.66 -2.69 -8.75
CA TYR A 12 -6.41 -3.32 -8.30
C TYR A 12 -6.66 -4.73 -7.81
N THR A 13 -5.68 -5.60 -7.98
CA THR A 13 -5.80 -7.00 -7.58
C THR A 13 -5.30 -7.21 -6.15
N ILE A 14 -6.16 -7.74 -5.28
CA ILE A 14 -5.77 -8.13 -3.93
C ILE A 14 -5.19 -9.54 -3.96
N LEU A 15 -4.01 -9.72 -3.37
CA LEU A 15 -3.29 -10.99 -3.35
C LEU A 15 -3.44 -11.73 -2.02
N THR A 16 -3.83 -11.02 -0.96
CA THR A 16 -3.99 -11.59 0.38
C THR A 16 -5.43 -11.98 0.65
N THR A 17 -5.65 -12.79 1.69
CA THR A 17 -6.99 -13.18 2.11
C THR A 17 -7.42 -12.49 3.42
N CYS A 18 -6.47 -11.81 4.09
CA CYS A 18 -6.77 -11.11 5.35
C CYS A 18 -7.60 -9.86 5.12
N ASP A 19 -8.31 -9.44 6.16
CA ASP A 19 -8.99 -8.16 6.19
C ASP A 19 -8.18 -7.21 7.07
N ALA A 20 -7.99 -5.99 6.60
CA ALA A 20 -7.33 -4.97 7.41
C ALA A 20 -8.30 -4.47 8.48
N ALA A 21 -7.83 -4.41 9.73
CA ALA A 21 -8.62 -3.87 10.83
C ALA A 21 -8.78 -2.36 10.73
N LYS A 22 -7.83 -1.69 10.07
CA LYS A 22 -7.77 -0.22 9.98
C LYS A 22 -8.15 0.28 8.60
N GLU A 23 -8.61 1.50 8.55
CA GLU A 23 -8.88 2.19 7.31
C GLU A 23 -7.63 2.88 6.78
N ILE A 24 -7.56 3.04 5.46
CA ILE A 24 -6.54 3.85 4.81
C ILE A 24 -6.95 5.31 4.94
N LYS A 25 -6.11 6.11 5.59
CA LYS A 25 -6.37 7.54 5.79
C LYS A 25 -5.46 8.43 4.95
N GLY A 26 -4.36 7.87 4.45
CA GLY A 26 -3.44 8.60 3.60
C GLY A 26 -2.60 7.66 2.78
N GLY A 27 -1.61 8.19 2.09
CA GLY A 27 -0.71 7.40 1.29
C GLY A 27 0.73 7.90 1.39
N TYR A 28 1.65 7.00 1.16
CA TYR A 28 3.06 7.34 1.10
C TYR A 28 3.70 6.60 -0.06
N THR A 29 4.37 7.31 -0.94
CA THR A 29 5.00 6.75 -2.12
C THR A 29 6.51 6.79 -1.97
N SER A 30 7.14 5.63 -1.85
CA SER A 30 8.59 5.52 -1.81
C SER A 30 9.00 4.07 -2.04
N ASP A 31 10.14 3.87 -2.71
CA ASP A 31 10.77 2.56 -2.84
C ASP A 31 11.98 2.43 -1.92
N LEU A 32 12.26 3.44 -1.11
CA LEU A 32 13.32 3.42 -0.12
C LEU A 32 12.72 3.20 1.27
N LEU A 33 12.89 1.99 1.81
CA LEU A 33 12.23 1.61 3.06
C LEU A 33 12.69 2.44 4.26
N SER A 34 13.94 2.89 4.28
CA SER A 34 14.42 3.78 5.35
C SER A 34 13.71 5.13 5.34
N ASP A 35 13.36 5.62 4.15
CA ASP A 35 12.56 6.84 4.02
C ASP A 35 11.14 6.63 4.57
N VAL A 36 10.53 5.51 4.23
CA VAL A 36 9.20 5.16 4.74
C VAL A 36 9.20 5.13 6.28
N MET A 37 10.20 4.46 6.86
CA MET A 37 10.33 4.35 8.32
C MET A 37 10.45 5.71 8.99
N GLY A 38 11.20 6.62 8.37
CA GLY A 38 11.48 7.91 8.97
C GLY A 38 10.40 8.97 8.78
N ASN A 39 9.60 8.86 7.73
CA ASN A 39 8.76 9.99 7.31
C ASN A 39 7.28 9.67 7.08
N ALA A 40 6.91 8.41 6.88
CA ALA A 40 5.50 8.08 6.62
C ALA A 40 4.65 8.13 7.88
N SER A 41 3.39 8.53 7.72
CA SER A 41 2.41 8.55 8.80
C SER A 41 1.71 7.19 8.92
N GLU A 42 1.24 6.86 10.10
CA GLU A 42 0.45 5.64 10.35
C GLU A 42 -0.84 5.63 9.51
N GLU A 43 -1.41 4.45 9.34
CA GLU A 43 -2.68 4.26 8.63
C GLU A 43 -2.65 4.71 7.17
N SER A 44 -1.47 4.68 6.56
CA SER A 44 -1.26 4.98 5.15
C SER A 44 -1.26 3.71 4.31
N ILE A 45 -1.58 3.84 3.03
CA ILE A 45 -1.24 2.81 2.06
C ILE A 45 0.16 3.11 1.53
N LEU A 46 1.02 2.10 1.52
CA LEU A 46 2.35 2.24 0.93
C LEU A 46 2.27 1.96 -0.57
N ILE A 47 2.70 2.92 -1.36
CA ILE A 47 2.74 2.83 -2.82
C ILE A 47 4.20 2.67 -3.22
N THR A 48 4.56 1.50 -3.77
CA THR A 48 5.97 1.16 -3.96
C THR A 48 6.16 0.14 -5.08
N ILE A 49 7.41 -0.09 -5.45
CA ILE A 49 7.80 -1.18 -6.35
C ILE A 49 8.63 -2.23 -5.62
N GLN A 50 8.80 -2.10 -4.31
CA GLN A 50 9.61 -3.03 -3.51
C GLN A 50 8.84 -4.33 -3.22
N ALA A 51 8.94 -5.27 -4.15
CA ALA A 51 8.27 -6.57 -4.06
C ALA A 51 9.12 -7.54 -3.23
N HIS A 52 9.23 -7.27 -1.94
CA HIS A 52 10.05 -8.03 -1.01
C HIS A 52 9.39 -8.07 0.37
N LYS A 53 9.57 -9.18 1.10
CA LYS A 53 8.96 -9.33 2.42
C LYS A 53 9.43 -8.29 3.44
N ASN A 54 10.60 -7.68 3.24
CA ASN A 54 11.05 -6.58 4.10
C ASN A 54 10.11 -5.38 4.05
N THR A 55 9.40 -5.20 2.94
CA THR A 55 8.39 -4.17 2.80
C THR A 55 7.24 -4.40 3.79
N ILE A 56 6.87 -5.67 3.99
CA ILE A 56 5.82 -6.02 4.95
C ILE A 56 6.27 -5.69 6.38
N ALA A 57 7.53 -5.97 6.71
CA ALA A 57 8.06 -5.66 8.05
C ALA A 57 7.96 -4.15 8.34
N VAL A 58 8.32 -3.31 7.39
CA VAL A 58 8.22 -1.87 7.53
C VAL A 58 6.76 -1.42 7.68
N ALA A 59 5.88 -1.94 6.84
CA ALA A 59 4.46 -1.62 6.91
C ALA A 59 3.84 -2.02 8.26
N SER A 60 4.24 -3.17 8.79
CA SER A 60 3.78 -3.63 10.10
C SER A 60 4.23 -2.69 11.22
N LEU A 61 5.49 -2.28 11.20
CA LEU A 61 6.03 -1.34 12.20
C LEU A 61 5.37 0.03 12.14
N LYS A 62 4.92 0.44 10.95
CA LYS A 62 4.26 1.75 10.75
C LYS A 62 2.74 1.66 10.85
N ASP A 63 2.17 0.52 11.17
CA ASP A 63 0.73 0.29 11.21
C ASP A 63 0.00 0.64 9.92
N PHE A 64 0.59 0.30 8.79
CA PHE A 64 -0.06 0.47 7.49
C PHE A 64 -1.08 -0.65 7.26
N PRO A 65 -2.31 -0.32 6.87
CA PRO A 65 -3.32 -1.34 6.57
C PRO A 65 -3.11 -2.02 5.22
N ALA A 66 -2.37 -1.40 4.31
CA ALA A 66 -2.25 -1.92 2.94
C ALA A 66 -0.97 -1.47 2.24
N ILE A 67 -0.58 -2.27 1.26
CA ILE A 67 0.53 -1.97 0.34
C ILE A 67 0.03 -2.23 -1.08
N VAL A 68 0.38 -1.35 -2.02
CA VAL A 68 0.20 -1.61 -3.45
C VAL A 68 1.55 -1.66 -4.14
N ILE A 69 1.81 -2.76 -4.84
CA ILE A 69 3.02 -2.94 -5.64
C ILE A 69 2.70 -2.55 -7.08
N CYS A 70 3.44 -1.57 -7.57
CA CYS A 70 3.24 -0.98 -8.89
C CYS A 70 4.11 -1.63 -9.99
N ASN A 71 3.90 -1.20 -11.23
CA ASN A 71 4.67 -1.62 -12.40
C ASN A 71 4.53 -3.10 -12.78
N ASP A 72 3.40 -3.72 -12.44
CA ASP A 72 3.12 -5.12 -12.79
C ASP A 72 4.26 -6.06 -12.34
N ARG A 73 4.86 -5.78 -11.21
CA ARG A 73 5.97 -6.59 -10.70
C ARG A 73 5.49 -7.95 -10.19
N ALA A 74 6.32 -8.96 -10.40
CA ALA A 74 6.08 -10.28 -9.83
C ALA A 74 6.20 -10.19 -8.30
N ILE A 75 5.23 -10.77 -7.60
CA ILE A 75 5.18 -10.74 -6.14
C ILE A 75 5.56 -12.12 -5.60
N PRO A 76 6.64 -12.21 -4.80
CA PRO A 76 7.03 -13.49 -4.20
C PRO A 76 5.94 -14.06 -3.28
N GLU A 77 5.78 -15.37 -3.28
CA GLU A 77 4.79 -16.03 -2.42
C GLU A 77 5.05 -15.78 -0.93
N ASP A 78 6.32 -15.72 -0.53
CA ASP A 78 6.66 -15.46 0.87
C ASP A 78 6.24 -14.07 1.32
N MET A 79 6.23 -13.11 0.41
CA MET A 79 5.72 -11.76 0.69
C MET A 79 4.21 -11.79 0.94
N ILE A 80 3.47 -12.52 0.11
CA ILE A 80 2.02 -12.65 0.25
C ILE A 80 1.67 -13.32 1.57
N LYS A 81 2.38 -14.40 1.89
CA LYS A 81 2.17 -15.15 3.14
C LYS A 81 2.44 -14.27 4.35
N THR A 82 3.55 -13.55 4.35
CA THR A 82 3.92 -12.66 5.45
C THR A 82 2.88 -11.55 5.61
N ALA A 83 2.40 -10.99 4.51
CA ALA A 83 1.35 -9.95 4.56
C ALA A 83 0.06 -10.48 5.20
N ASP A 84 -0.37 -11.70 4.82
CA ASP A 84 -1.53 -12.34 5.43
C ASP A 84 -1.34 -12.54 6.93
N GLU A 85 -0.18 -13.02 7.35
CA GLU A 85 0.14 -13.24 8.76
C GLU A 85 0.10 -11.96 9.58
N GLU A 86 0.53 -10.84 8.97
CA GLU A 86 0.57 -9.53 9.62
C GLU A 86 -0.75 -8.75 9.49
N GLY A 87 -1.72 -9.28 8.76
CA GLY A 87 -2.99 -8.60 8.56
C GLY A 87 -2.90 -7.37 7.66
N ILE A 88 -1.93 -7.34 6.77
CA ILE A 88 -1.72 -6.25 5.82
C ILE A 88 -2.26 -6.68 4.45
N VAL A 89 -3.15 -5.88 3.87
CA VAL A 89 -3.70 -6.19 2.55
C VAL A 89 -2.66 -5.81 1.50
N LEU A 90 -2.23 -6.81 0.73
CA LEU A 90 -1.25 -6.64 -0.33
C LEU A 90 -1.98 -6.67 -1.67
N MET A 91 -1.79 -5.63 -2.45
CA MET A 91 -2.39 -5.54 -3.78
C MET A 91 -1.34 -5.19 -4.82
N CYS A 92 -1.65 -5.45 -6.08
CA CYS A 92 -0.76 -5.14 -7.18
C CYS A 92 -1.52 -4.44 -8.32
N THR A 93 -0.78 -3.71 -9.14
CA THR A 93 -1.31 -2.98 -10.27
C THR A 93 -0.26 -2.83 -11.36
N LYS A 94 -0.73 -2.65 -12.59
CA LYS A 94 0.13 -2.29 -13.74
C LYS A 94 0.48 -0.81 -13.73
N ASP A 95 -0.27 0.01 -12.99
CA ASP A 95 0.03 1.44 -12.87
C ASP A 95 1.43 1.64 -12.32
N ASN A 96 2.08 2.71 -12.74
CA ASN A 96 3.33 3.11 -12.10
C ASN A 96 3.03 3.87 -10.80
N GLN A 97 4.07 4.19 -10.04
CA GLN A 97 3.90 4.84 -8.74
C GLN A 97 3.21 6.21 -8.85
N PHE A 98 3.51 6.95 -9.90
CA PHE A 98 2.88 8.25 -10.10
C PHE A 98 1.37 8.11 -10.35
N GLU A 99 0.99 7.22 -11.26
CA GLU A 99 -0.42 6.98 -11.59
C GLU A 99 -1.20 6.49 -10.37
N ALA A 100 -0.63 5.52 -9.66
CA ALA A 100 -1.27 4.98 -8.45
C ALA A 100 -1.43 6.07 -7.38
N SER A 101 -0.41 6.90 -7.20
CA SER A 101 -0.45 7.98 -6.21
C SER A 101 -1.57 8.99 -6.52
N VAL A 102 -1.71 9.39 -7.78
CA VAL A 102 -2.76 10.32 -8.19
C VAL A 102 -4.14 9.71 -7.97
N LYS A 103 -4.35 8.47 -8.42
CA LYS A 103 -5.64 7.79 -8.29
C LYS A 103 -6.04 7.58 -6.83
N ILE A 104 -5.09 7.18 -6.00
CA ILE A 104 -5.35 6.94 -4.58
C ILE A 104 -5.64 8.25 -3.86
N ALA A 105 -4.86 9.29 -4.11
CA ALA A 105 -5.08 10.60 -3.51
C ALA A 105 -6.46 11.15 -3.87
N ASP A 106 -6.83 11.04 -5.13
CA ASP A 106 -8.14 11.49 -5.59
C ASP A 106 -9.27 10.72 -4.90
N LEU A 107 -9.14 9.40 -4.84
CA LEU A 107 -10.14 8.54 -4.21
C LEU A 107 -10.30 8.83 -2.72
N LEU A 108 -9.21 9.12 -2.03
CA LEU A 108 -9.23 9.45 -0.60
C LEU A 108 -9.64 10.90 -0.32
N GLY A 109 -9.84 11.70 -1.36
CA GLY A 109 -10.18 13.11 -1.20
C GLY A 109 -9.03 13.97 -0.72
N ILE A 110 -7.79 13.53 -0.96
CA ILE A 110 -6.59 14.27 -0.59
C ILE A 110 -6.18 15.15 -1.76
N SER A 111 -5.99 16.43 -1.50
CA SER A 111 -5.47 17.35 -2.50
C SER A 111 -4.20 18.00 -1.97
N PRO A 112 -3.36 18.55 -2.87
CA PRO A 112 -2.18 19.28 -2.42
C PRO A 112 -2.57 20.36 -1.43
N SER A 113 -1.77 20.53 -0.39
CA SER A 113 -2.03 21.56 0.61
C SER A 113 -2.05 22.93 -0.05
N SER A 114 -3.07 23.72 0.26
CA SER A 114 -3.18 25.08 -0.24
C SER A 114 -2.45 26.09 0.64
N GLY A 115 -1.86 25.59 1.68
CA GLY A 115 -1.22 26.52 2.58
C GLY A 115 -0.05 25.96 3.23
#